data_a96ed8f428de278c74c23f872a656662
#
_entry.id   a96ed8f428de278c74c23f872a656662
#
_cell.length_a   1.000
_cell.length_b   1.000
_cell.length_c   1.000
_cell.angle_alpha   90.00
_cell.angle_beta   90.00
_cell.angle_gamma   90.00
#
_symmetry.space_group_name_H-M   'P 1'
#
loop_
_entity.id
_entity.type
_entity.pdbx_description
1 polymer ?
#
loop_
_entity_poly.entity_id
_entity_poly.type
_entity_poly.pdbx_seq_one_letter_code
_entity_poly.pdbx_strand_id
1 'polypeptide(L)'
;ARLSDPGYAAPAGEEYRPDLRHVGKDREKVDAQMLVQGERAFVEDRLPQDVCWLKVLGSPIAHGWIKAIDTSEAEAMPGVVAVVSHLNTPRTLYTSAGQGFPEPSPYDQALFPRKLRYVGDRVAAVLAESPGIAEMAIKKIKVEYQPLEPVLSIAQAKTEGAPVIHSGAVSYASGEVPEGISVKGDGRDDGIIYQFSLHADPHRNLAASASGGIGDIAKGLAEADLVLERSYRANRVQCTPLEPHVVLARIDAGRLVLHASTQVPWHVRRIVARVVGISENKIRVIKERVGGGFGAKQDLVVEDLAGYLAWTTRKPV
;
A
#
# COMPACT_ATOMS: atom_id res chain seq x y z
N ALA A 1 -7.19 24.38 13.26
CA ALA A 1 -8.07 25.45 12.80
C ALA A 1 -7.68 26.83 13.37
N ARG A 2 -7.03 26.91 14.55
CA ARG A 2 -6.64 28.19 15.16
C ARG A 2 -5.25 28.71 14.72
N LEU A 3 -4.41 27.85 14.14
CA LEU A 3 -3.07 28.24 13.66
C LEU A 3 -3.05 28.87 12.26
N SER A 4 -4.20 28.90 11.56
CA SER A 4 -4.34 29.51 10.24
C SER A 4 -5.06 30.86 10.25
N ASP A 5 -5.41 31.36 11.42
CA ASP A 5 -6.01 32.70 11.55
C ASP A 5 -4.87 33.74 11.59
N PRO A 6 -4.75 34.61 10.56
CA PRO A 6 -3.71 35.65 10.55
C PRO A 6 -3.85 36.69 11.67
N GLY A 7 -4.97 36.69 12.42
CA GLY A 7 -5.17 37.47 13.63
C GLY A 7 -4.87 36.74 14.94
N TYR A 8 -4.49 35.47 14.89
CA TYR A 8 -4.11 34.72 16.09
C TYR A 8 -2.70 35.11 16.53
N ALA A 9 -2.63 36.12 17.34
CA ALA A 9 -1.50 36.30 18.26
C ALA A 9 -1.68 35.25 19.36
N ALA A 10 -0.70 34.36 19.54
CA ALA A 10 -0.64 33.57 20.76
C ALA A 10 -0.74 34.54 21.95
N PRO A 11 -1.59 34.27 22.96
CA PRO A 11 -1.70 35.16 24.10
C PRO A 11 -0.28 35.37 24.67
N ALA A 12 0.18 36.62 24.64
CA ALA A 12 1.45 37.01 25.22
C ALA A 12 1.36 36.65 26.70
N GLY A 13 2.14 35.65 27.14
CA GLY A 13 2.25 35.31 28.55
C GLY A 13 1.40 34.12 29.03
N GLU A 14 1.01 33.14 28.21
CA GLU A 14 0.81 31.81 28.80
C GLU A 14 2.20 31.28 29.20
N GLU A 15 2.63 31.75 30.38
CA GLU A 15 3.77 31.17 31.09
C GLU A 15 3.62 29.65 31.12
N TYR A 16 4.68 28.95 30.79
CA TYR A 16 4.85 27.53 31.05
C TYR A 16 4.23 27.18 32.40
N ARG A 17 3.11 26.42 32.40
CA ARG A 17 2.41 26.08 33.65
C ARG A 17 3.19 24.98 34.35
N PRO A 18 3.98 25.33 35.39
CA PRO A 18 4.80 24.33 36.11
C PRO A 18 3.98 23.31 36.89
N ASP A 19 2.68 23.57 37.06
CA ASP A 19 1.68 22.72 37.75
C ASP A 19 1.11 21.59 36.86
N LEU A 20 1.39 21.59 35.57
CA LEU A 20 0.92 20.50 34.73
C LEU A 20 1.56 19.17 35.16
N ARG A 21 0.70 18.16 35.35
CA ARG A 21 1.09 16.86 35.88
C ARG A 21 2.02 16.06 34.96
N HIS A 22 1.87 16.20 33.64
CA HIS A 22 2.58 15.41 32.66
C HIS A 22 3.30 16.22 31.60
N VAL A 23 2.65 17.27 31.07
CA VAL A 23 3.22 18.11 30.02
C VAL A 23 4.39 18.90 30.56
N GLY A 24 5.53 18.92 29.85
CA GLY A 24 6.76 19.60 30.26
C GLY A 24 7.48 18.95 31.43
N LYS A 25 7.19 17.70 31.77
CA LYS A 25 7.89 16.90 32.76
C LYS A 25 8.58 15.73 32.11
N ASP A 26 9.80 15.44 32.54
CA ASP A 26 10.48 14.20 32.18
C ASP A 26 9.72 13.04 32.77
N ARG A 27 9.29 12.14 31.89
CA ARG A 27 8.58 10.92 32.24
C ARG A 27 9.23 9.75 31.57
N GLU A 28 9.41 8.70 32.32
CA GLU A 28 9.89 7.44 31.79
C GLU A 28 8.90 6.90 30.76
N LYS A 29 9.41 6.42 29.63
CA LYS A 29 8.59 5.79 28.60
C LYS A 29 7.96 4.51 29.15
N VAL A 30 6.66 4.35 28.97
CA VAL A 30 5.84 3.28 29.59
C VAL A 30 6.41 1.86 29.40
N ASP A 31 7.09 1.62 28.28
CA ASP A 31 7.66 0.32 27.91
C ASP A 31 9.20 0.34 27.84
N ALA A 32 9.86 1.35 28.40
CA ALA A 32 11.31 1.49 28.32
C ALA A 32 12.04 0.30 28.95
N GLN A 33 11.66 -0.06 30.17
CA GLN A 33 12.29 -1.16 30.92
C GLN A 33 12.18 -2.50 30.17
N MET A 34 10.99 -2.83 29.71
CA MET A 34 10.71 -4.04 28.93
C MET A 34 11.62 -4.10 27.68
N LEU A 35 11.75 -3.00 26.95
CA LEU A 35 12.54 -2.95 25.71
C LEU A 35 14.03 -3.08 25.97
N VAL A 36 14.58 -2.41 27.00
CA VAL A 36 16.02 -2.53 27.32
C VAL A 36 16.40 -3.89 27.91
N GLN A 37 15.43 -4.63 28.44
CA GLN A 37 15.59 -6.01 28.91
C GLN A 37 15.46 -7.03 27.78
N GLY A 38 15.14 -6.61 26.54
CA GLY A 38 14.99 -7.49 25.38
C GLY A 38 13.72 -8.35 25.42
N GLU A 39 12.66 -7.90 26.09
CA GLU A 39 11.40 -8.63 26.09
C GLU A 39 10.76 -8.64 24.69
N ARG A 40 9.99 -9.70 24.43
CA ARG A 40 9.31 -9.93 23.16
C ARG A 40 8.29 -8.84 22.86
N ALA A 41 8.49 -8.08 21.80
CA ALA A 41 7.69 -6.91 21.48
C ALA A 41 7.31 -6.77 20.00
N PHE A 42 7.98 -7.50 19.10
CA PHE A 42 7.83 -7.41 17.65
C PHE A 42 6.98 -8.55 17.09
N VAL A 43 6.57 -8.43 15.84
CA VAL A 43 5.72 -9.44 15.20
C VAL A 43 6.39 -10.81 15.15
N GLU A 44 7.69 -10.87 14.81
CA GLU A 44 8.43 -12.12 14.74
C GLU A 44 8.51 -12.85 16.09
N ASP A 45 8.43 -12.13 17.20
CA ASP A 45 8.38 -12.70 18.53
C ASP A 45 7.07 -13.47 18.85
N ARG A 46 6.06 -13.32 17.97
CA ARG A 46 4.72 -13.92 18.13
C ARG A 46 4.48 -15.15 17.27
N LEU A 47 5.46 -15.60 16.50
CA LEU A 47 5.29 -16.72 15.58
C LEU A 47 4.95 -18.02 16.33
N PRO A 48 3.83 -18.70 15.97
CA PRO A 48 3.52 -20.03 16.49
C PRO A 48 4.41 -21.10 15.81
N GLN A 49 4.50 -22.27 16.41
CA GLN A 49 5.33 -23.36 15.86
C GLN A 49 4.83 -23.91 14.52
N ASP A 50 3.53 -23.82 14.26
CA ASP A 50 2.85 -24.31 13.06
C ASP A 50 2.65 -23.22 11.99
N VAL A 51 3.40 -22.12 12.07
CA VAL A 51 3.29 -21.02 11.09
C VAL A 51 3.72 -21.47 9.70
N CYS A 52 2.90 -21.10 8.70
CA CYS A 52 3.22 -21.27 7.29
C CYS A 52 3.85 -19.99 6.74
N TRP A 53 4.75 -20.16 5.79
CA TRP A 53 5.57 -19.09 5.23
C TRP A 53 5.12 -18.71 3.84
N LEU A 54 4.90 -17.42 3.64
CA LEU A 54 4.46 -16.85 2.38
C LEU A 54 5.65 -16.29 1.59
N LYS A 55 5.77 -16.72 0.33
CA LYS A 55 6.72 -16.17 -0.64
C LYS A 55 5.98 -15.62 -1.84
N VAL A 56 6.31 -14.41 -2.28
CA VAL A 56 5.69 -13.74 -3.42
C VAL A 56 6.61 -13.80 -4.63
N LEU A 57 6.07 -14.12 -5.81
CA LEU A 57 6.72 -13.98 -7.10
C LEU A 57 6.41 -12.59 -7.65
N GLY A 58 7.44 -11.78 -7.78
CA GLY A 58 7.35 -10.46 -8.40
C GLY A 58 7.61 -10.50 -9.90
N SER A 59 7.05 -9.54 -10.62
CA SER A 59 7.25 -9.34 -12.06
C SER A 59 8.71 -9.00 -12.38
N PRO A 60 9.34 -9.66 -13.35
CA PRO A 60 10.65 -9.27 -13.87
C PRO A 60 10.58 -8.14 -14.90
N ILE A 61 9.37 -7.79 -15.39
CA ILE A 61 9.16 -6.77 -16.42
C ILE A 61 8.49 -5.53 -15.82
N ALA A 62 8.79 -4.38 -16.41
CA ALA A 62 8.29 -3.08 -15.92
C ALA A 62 6.86 -2.76 -16.41
N HIS A 63 6.41 -3.34 -17.53
CA HIS A 63 5.08 -3.16 -18.07
C HIS A 63 4.72 -4.33 -18.98
N GLY A 64 3.53 -4.88 -18.82
CA GLY A 64 3.09 -5.99 -19.67
C GLY A 64 1.89 -6.75 -19.13
N TRP A 65 1.58 -7.85 -19.78
CA TRP A 65 0.50 -8.76 -19.41
C TRP A 65 1.05 -10.12 -18.98
N ILE A 66 0.40 -10.74 -18.03
CA ILE A 66 0.53 -12.19 -17.80
C ILE A 66 -0.30 -12.88 -18.90
N LYS A 67 0.38 -13.50 -19.86
CA LYS A 67 -0.27 -14.23 -20.97
C LYS A 67 -0.73 -15.63 -20.52
N ALA A 68 0.14 -16.33 -19.79
CA ALA A 68 -0.14 -17.63 -19.19
C ALA A 68 0.65 -17.80 -17.90
N ILE A 69 0.12 -18.61 -17.00
CA ILE A 69 0.77 -19.02 -15.77
C ILE A 69 0.45 -20.49 -15.48
N ASP A 70 1.48 -21.27 -15.18
CA ASP A 70 1.38 -22.67 -14.77
C ASP A 70 1.97 -22.85 -13.38
N THR A 71 1.13 -23.22 -12.42
CA THR A 71 1.45 -23.40 -11.00
C THR A 71 1.54 -24.87 -10.60
N SER A 72 1.27 -25.80 -11.52
CA SER A 72 1.07 -27.23 -11.23
C SER A 72 2.27 -27.90 -10.56
N GLU A 73 3.49 -27.62 -11.02
CA GLU A 73 4.69 -28.16 -10.40
C GLU A 73 4.91 -27.63 -8.98
N ALA A 74 4.55 -26.37 -8.72
CA ALA A 74 4.65 -25.79 -7.39
C ALA A 74 3.60 -26.35 -6.43
N GLU A 75 2.37 -26.54 -6.90
CA GLU A 75 1.26 -27.11 -6.13
C GLU A 75 1.52 -28.57 -5.74
N ALA A 76 2.20 -29.34 -6.61
CA ALA A 76 2.52 -30.74 -6.38
C ALA A 76 3.68 -30.96 -5.38
N MET A 77 4.38 -29.92 -4.96
CA MET A 77 5.52 -30.06 -4.05
C MET A 77 5.05 -30.39 -2.62
N PRO A 78 5.64 -31.41 -1.97
CA PRO A 78 5.37 -31.71 -0.57
C PRO A 78 5.66 -30.51 0.34
N GLY A 79 4.74 -30.24 1.28
CA GLY A 79 4.83 -29.11 2.21
C GLY A 79 4.35 -27.77 1.64
N VAL A 80 3.90 -27.71 0.39
CA VAL A 80 3.16 -26.58 -0.15
C VAL A 80 1.71 -26.65 0.31
N VAL A 81 1.22 -25.59 0.90
CA VAL A 81 -0.14 -25.46 1.45
C VAL A 81 -1.10 -24.85 0.42
N ALA A 82 -0.64 -23.82 -0.28
CA ALA A 82 -1.40 -23.15 -1.32
C ALA A 82 -0.50 -22.42 -2.31
N VAL A 83 -0.95 -22.35 -3.57
CA VAL A 83 -0.39 -21.48 -4.59
C VAL A 83 -1.50 -20.56 -5.11
N VAL A 84 -1.26 -19.26 -5.13
CA VAL A 84 -2.26 -18.26 -5.50
C VAL A 84 -1.74 -17.31 -6.59
N SER A 85 -2.64 -16.91 -7.47
CA SER A 85 -2.40 -15.98 -8.57
C SER A 85 -3.71 -15.28 -8.96
N HIS A 86 -3.70 -14.52 -10.04
CA HIS A 86 -4.92 -13.91 -10.59
C HIS A 86 -5.98 -14.93 -11.04
N LEU A 87 -5.64 -16.22 -11.16
CA LEU A 87 -6.58 -17.27 -11.57
C LEU A 87 -7.51 -17.74 -10.45
N ASN A 88 -7.05 -17.67 -9.19
CA ASN A 88 -7.74 -18.26 -8.04
C ASN A 88 -7.90 -17.31 -6.84
N THR A 89 -7.72 -16.02 -7.05
CA THR A 89 -7.95 -14.98 -6.04
C THR A 89 -9.05 -14.01 -6.46
N PRO A 90 -9.69 -13.33 -5.48
CA PRO A 90 -10.68 -12.30 -5.79
C PRO A 90 -10.09 -11.15 -6.60
N ARG A 91 -10.87 -10.62 -7.54
CA ARG A 91 -10.55 -9.40 -8.30
C ARG A 91 -11.08 -8.13 -7.62
N THR A 92 -11.22 -8.14 -6.31
CA THR A 92 -11.67 -6.98 -5.55
C THR A 92 -10.62 -5.88 -5.64
N LEU A 93 -11.02 -4.73 -6.17
CA LEU A 93 -10.14 -3.55 -6.22
C LEU A 93 -10.06 -2.89 -4.84
N TYR A 94 -8.87 -2.46 -4.48
CA TYR A 94 -8.57 -1.74 -3.24
C TYR A 94 -7.39 -0.78 -3.46
N THR A 95 -7.01 -0.04 -2.42
CA THR A 95 -5.79 0.77 -2.39
C THR A 95 -4.90 0.34 -1.23
N SER A 96 -3.59 0.34 -1.44
CA SER A 96 -2.62 0.14 -0.35
C SER A 96 -2.45 1.37 0.52
N ALA A 97 -2.68 2.56 -0.04
CA ALA A 97 -2.47 3.83 0.65
C ALA A 97 -3.47 4.08 1.79
N GLY A 98 -2.98 4.37 3.00
CA GLY A 98 -3.73 4.29 4.24
C GLY A 98 -3.81 5.53 5.11
N GLN A 99 -3.73 6.74 4.55
CA GLN A 99 -3.60 7.96 5.34
C GLN A 99 -4.92 8.67 5.70
N GLY A 100 -6.04 8.22 5.19
CA GLY A 100 -7.34 8.84 5.44
C GLY A 100 -8.51 7.88 5.28
N PHE A 101 -9.71 8.33 5.60
CA PHE A 101 -10.95 7.64 5.30
C PHE A 101 -12.05 8.68 5.01
N PRO A 102 -12.80 8.54 3.89
CA PRO A 102 -12.53 7.60 2.79
C PRO A 102 -11.11 7.79 2.22
N GLU A 103 -10.55 6.73 1.69
CA GLU A 103 -9.18 6.74 1.15
C GLU A 103 -9.09 7.74 -0.03
N PRO A 104 -8.17 8.71 0.00
CA PRO A 104 -8.04 9.68 -1.10
C PRO A 104 -7.46 9.04 -2.37
N SER A 105 -6.68 7.97 -2.23
CA SER A 105 -6.11 7.25 -3.36
C SER A 105 -7.16 6.37 -4.05
N PRO A 106 -7.07 6.19 -5.37
CA PRO A 106 -8.00 5.33 -6.09
C PRO A 106 -7.82 3.86 -5.72
N TYR A 107 -8.87 3.07 -5.92
CA TYR A 107 -8.83 1.61 -5.84
C TYR A 107 -8.42 1.08 -7.20
N ASP A 108 -7.14 0.81 -7.38
CA ASP A 108 -6.48 0.42 -8.63
C ASP A 108 -5.63 -0.85 -8.49
N GLN A 109 -5.67 -1.47 -7.32
CA GLN A 109 -4.92 -2.69 -7.00
C GLN A 109 -5.86 -3.86 -6.76
N ALA A 110 -5.42 -5.06 -7.18
CA ALA A 110 -5.97 -6.35 -6.81
C ALA A 110 -4.87 -7.19 -6.13
N LEU A 111 -5.22 -8.30 -5.48
CA LEU A 111 -4.21 -9.20 -4.87
C LEU A 111 -3.15 -9.62 -5.88
N PHE A 112 -3.60 -9.99 -7.09
CA PHE A 112 -2.75 -10.33 -8.23
C PHE A 112 -3.37 -9.73 -9.50
N PRO A 113 -2.77 -8.66 -10.06
CA PRO A 113 -3.24 -8.09 -11.32
C PRO A 113 -2.81 -8.96 -12.51
N ARG A 114 -3.55 -8.89 -13.62
CA ARG A 114 -3.11 -9.47 -14.90
C ARG A 114 -2.18 -8.55 -15.67
N LYS A 115 -2.37 -7.24 -15.52
CA LYS A 115 -1.51 -6.21 -16.10
C LYS A 115 -0.47 -5.78 -15.09
N LEU A 116 0.78 -6.00 -15.42
CA LEU A 116 1.94 -5.65 -14.62
C LEU A 116 2.40 -4.24 -14.96
N ARG A 117 2.63 -3.40 -13.94
CA ARG A 117 2.90 -1.98 -14.11
C ARG A 117 4.25 -1.53 -13.58
N TYR A 118 4.96 -2.41 -12.87
CA TYR A 118 6.32 -2.17 -12.39
C TYR A 118 7.07 -3.48 -12.13
N VAL A 119 8.40 -3.41 -12.08
CA VAL A 119 9.22 -4.56 -11.67
C VAL A 119 8.95 -4.88 -10.20
N GLY A 120 8.61 -6.14 -9.91
CA GLY A 120 8.22 -6.57 -8.58
C GLY A 120 6.70 -6.57 -8.33
N ASP A 121 5.87 -6.14 -9.31
CA ASP A 121 4.42 -6.28 -9.22
C ASP A 121 4.02 -7.76 -9.01
N ARG A 122 2.97 -8.02 -8.23
CA ARG A 122 2.62 -9.38 -7.79
C ARG A 122 2.13 -10.26 -8.93
N VAL A 123 2.78 -11.39 -9.16
CA VAL A 123 2.42 -12.38 -10.19
C VAL A 123 1.74 -13.60 -9.56
N ALA A 124 2.33 -14.15 -8.53
CA ALA A 124 1.84 -15.31 -7.79
C ALA A 124 2.41 -15.30 -6.36
N ALA A 125 1.90 -16.18 -5.51
CA ALA A 125 2.51 -16.47 -4.23
C ALA A 125 2.36 -17.93 -3.84
N VAL A 126 3.30 -18.42 -3.03
CA VAL A 126 3.31 -19.75 -2.44
C VAL A 126 3.23 -19.63 -0.93
N LEU A 127 2.32 -20.36 -0.33
CA LEU A 127 2.26 -20.62 1.11
C LEU A 127 2.78 -22.03 1.37
N ALA A 128 3.76 -22.19 2.24
CA ALA A 128 4.37 -23.48 2.54
C ALA A 128 4.72 -23.62 4.02
N GLU A 129 4.97 -24.86 4.46
CA GLU A 129 5.28 -25.23 5.86
C GLU A 129 6.66 -24.71 6.33
N SER A 130 7.52 -24.31 5.39
CA SER A 130 8.81 -23.70 5.72
C SER A 130 9.27 -22.69 4.68
N PRO A 131 10.16 -21.74 5.05
CA PRO A 131 10.72 -20.77 4.12
C PRO A 131 11.41 -21.43 2.93
N GLY A 132 12.16 -22.51 3.18
CA GLY A 132 12.91 -23.23 2.15
C GLY A 132 11.99 -23.90 1.13
N ILE A 133 10.89 -24.50 1.57
CA ILE A 133 9.87 -25.09 0.66
C ILE A 133 9.23 -23.97 -0.18
N ALA A 134 8.82 -22.86 0.44
CA ALA A 134 8.25 -21.74 -0.27
C ALA A 134 9.20 -21.18 -1.34
N GLU A 135 10.48 -21.10 -1.02
CA GLU A 135 11.53 -20.61 -1.93
C GLU A 135 11.83 -21.56 -3.10
N MET A 136 11.75 -22.86 -2.86
CA MET A 136 11.89 -23.86 -3.94
C MET A 136 10.65 -23.90 -4.81
N ALA A 137 9.46 -23.87 -4.22
CA ALA A 137 8.19 -23.95 -4.94
C ALA A 137 7.94 -22.73 -5.84
N ILE A 138 8.28 -21.53 -5.37
CA ILE A 138 8.08 -20.30 -6.16
C ILE A 138 8.86 -20.33 -7.49
N LYS A 139 10.03 -21.01 -7.53
CA LYS A 139 10.87 -21.18 -8.72
C LYS A 139 10.30 -22.19 -9.72
N LYS A 140 9.28 -22.98 -9.31
CA LYS A 140 8.59 -23.94 -10.18
C LYS A 140 7.42 -23.33 -10.94
N ILE A 141 7.01 -22.12 -10.58
CA ILE A 141 5.95 -21.40 -11.28
C ILE A 141 6.49 -20.91 -12.62
N LYS A 142 5.81 -21.30 -13.71
CA LYS A 142 6.14 -20.89 -15.07
C LYS A 142 5.20 -19.79 -15.51
N VAL A 143 5.74 -18.68 -16.01
CA VAL A 143 4.96 -17.53 -16.43
C VAL A 143 5.38 -17.11 -17.83
N GLU A 144 4.41 -16.99 -18.72
CA GLU A 144 4.59 -16.38 -20.03
C GLU A 144 4.14 -14.93 -19.97
N TYR A 145 5.06 -14.02 -20.21
CA TYR A 145 4.80 -12.57 -20.21
C TYR A 145 4.64 -12.06 -21.63
N GLN A 146 3.76 -11.08 -21.81
CA GLN A 146 3.67 -10.25 -22.99
C GLN A 146 4.15 -8.83 -22.60
N PRO A 147 5.43 -8.48 -22.83
CA PRO A 147 5.94 -7.17 -22.51
C PRO A 147 5.25 -6.08 -23.32
N LEU A 148 5.06 -4.92 -22.68
CA LEU A 148 4.63 -3.68 -23.28
C LEU A 148 5.74 -2.64 -23.12
N GLU A 149 5.68 -1.58 -23.88
CA GLU A 149 6.59 -0.45 -23.73
C GLU A 149 6.40 0.17 -22.33
N PRO A 150 7.49 0.28 -21.51
CA PRO A 150 7.40 0.87 -20.19
C PRO A 150 7.45 2.39 -20.25
N VAL A 151 6.78 3.04 -19.31
CA VAL A 151 6.87 4.49 -19.09
C VAL A 151 7.77 4.73 -17.88
N LEU A 152 8.99 5.20 -18.11
CA LEU A 152 10.03 5.30 -17.09
C LEU A 152 10.29 6.72 -16.58
N SER A 153 9.67 7.74 -17.19
CA SER A 153 9.81 9.13 -16.76
C SER A 153 8.52 9.92 -16.92
N ILE A 154 8.39 10.98 -16.13
CA ILE A 154 7.25 11.92 -16.24
C ILE A 154 7.25 12.59 -17.64
N ALA A 155 8.41 12.91 -18.18
CA ALA A 155 8.51 13.50 -19.52
C ALA A 155 7.92 12.56 -20.57
N GLN A 156 8.32 11.28 -20.55
CA GLN A 156 7.75 10.26 -21.44
C GLN A 156 6.23 10.09 -21.22
N ALA A 157 5.77 10.06 -19.97
CA ALA A 157 4.34 9.91 -19.65
C ALA A 157 3.46 11.04 -20.23
N LYS A 158 4.04 12.22 -20.43
CA LYS A 158 3.35 13.41 -20.93
C LYS A 158 3.39 13.57 -22.45
N THR A 159 4.18 12.76 -23.17
CA THR A 159 4.24 12.84 -24.64
C THR A 159 2.92 12.38 -25.26
N GLU A 160 2.56 12.99 -26.37
CA GLU A 160 1.42 12.54 -27.17
C GLU A 160 1.67 11.09 -27.66
N GLY A 161 0.68 10.23 -27.51
CA GLY A 161 0.80 8.80 -27.87
C GLY A 161 1.61 7.96 -26.87
N ALA A 162 1.96 8.48 -25.71
CA ALA A 162 2.62 7.69 -24.68
C ALA A 162 1.82 6.43 -24.33
N PRO A 163 2.48 5.29 -24.04
CA PRO A 163 1.80 4.08 -23.61
C PRO A 163 0.94 4.33 -22.36
N VAL A 164 -0.30 3.86 -22.36
CA VAL A 164 -1.23 4.03 -21.24
C VAL A 164 -0.94 2.96 -20.18
N ILE A 165 -0.54 3.40 -18.98
CA ILE A 165 -0.23 2.51 -17.86
C ILE A 165 -1.51 1.86 -17.32
N HIS A 166 -2.55 2.66 -17.05
CA HIS A 166 -3.86 2.21 -16.59
C HIS A 166 -4.88 2.31 -17.73
N SER A 167 -5.08 1.21 -18.45
CA SER A 167 -5.99 1.12 -19.59
C SER A 167 -7.37 0.54 -19.24
N GLY A 168 -7.59 0.18 -17.99
CA GLY A 168 -8.85 -0.38 -17.51
C GLY A 168 -9.98 0.64 -17.40
N ALA A 169 -11.19 0.16 -17.16
CA ALA A 169 -12.37 1.01 -16.98
C ALA A 169 -12.23 1.91 -15.74
N VAL A 170 -12.68 3.16 -15.89
CA VAL A 170 -12.68 4.15 -14.81
C VAL A 170 -14.09 4.31 -14.26
N SER A 171 -14.23 4.33 -12.94
CA SER A 171 -15.50 4.62 -12.27
C SER A 171 -15.28 5.51 -11.03
N TYR A 172 -16.36 6.12 -10.58
CA TYR A 172 -16.37 6.99 -9.41
C TYR A 172 -17.40 6.49 -8.40
N ALA A 173 -17.07 6.48 -7.13
CA ALA A 173 -17.97 6.03 -6.06
C ALA A 173 -19.21 6.95 -5.94
N SER A 174 -19.09 8.23 -6.30
CA SER A 174 -20.21 9.18 -6.40
C SER A 174 -21.19 8.88 -7.53
N GLY A 175 -20.78 8.09 -8.53
CA GLY A 175 -21.51 7.90 -9.79
C GLY A 175 -21.33 9.03 -10.80
N GLU A 176 -20.75 10.17 -10.41
CA GLU A 176 -20.50 11.32 -11.29
C GLU A 176 -19.10 11.23 -11.90
N VAL A 177 -19.04 11.38 -13.22
CA VAL A 177 -17.78 11.37 -13.98
C VAL A 177 -17.41 12.81 -14.31
N PRO A 178 -16.19 13.26 -13.98
CA PRO A 178 -15.72 14.58 -14.34
C PRO A 178 -15.72 14.78 -15.87
N GLU A 179 -16.01 16.00 -16.30
CA GLU A 179 -16.02 16.36 -17.72
C GLU A 179 -14.65 16.07 -18.37
N GLY A 180 -14.69 15.51 -19.57
CA GLY A 180 -13.49 15.21 -20.36
C GLY A 180 -12.76 13.92 -19.98
N ILE A 181 -13.21 13.18 -18.95
CA ILE A 181 -12.58 11.91 -18.55
C ILE A 181 -13.20 10.73 -19.29
N SER A 182 -12.36 9.92 -19.94
CA SER A 182 -12.78 8.66 -20.52
C SER A 182 -12.99 7.59 -19.44
N VAL A 183 -14.16 6.94 -19.43
CA VAL A 183 -14.50 5.86 -18.50
C VAL A 183 -14.40 4.47 -19.12
N LYS A 184 -14.18 4.40 -20.44
CA LYS A 184 -14.09 3.10 -21.16
C LYS A 184 -12.65 2.60 -21.10
N GLY A 185 -12.49 1.39 -20.57
CA GLY A 185 -11.21 0.67 -20.59
C GLY A 185 -11.16 -0.35 -21.73
N ASP A 186 -10.01 -1.02 -21.85
CA ASP A 186 -9.75 -2.05 -22.86
C ASP A 186 -10.42 -3.39 -22.53
N GLY A 187 -11.14 -3.51 -21.41
CA GLY A 187 -11.86 -4.70 -20.96
C GLY A 187 -10.98 -5.83 -20.41
N ARG A 188 -9.65 -5.64 -20.38
CA ARG A 188 -8.68 -6.65 -19.93
C ARG A 188 -8.10 -6.37 -18.56
N ASP A 189 -8.07 -5.12 -18.17
CA ASP A 189 -7.54 -4.64 -16.89
C ASP A 189 -8.62 -4.61 -15.81
N ASP A 190 -8.20 -4.64 -14.54
CA ASP A 190 -9.11 -4.64 -13.38
C ASP A 190 -9.84 -3.29 -13.19
N GLY A 191 -9.37 -2.24 -13.87
CA GLY A 191 -9.96 -0.91 -13.82
C GLY A 191 -9.50 -0.06 -12.63
N ILE A 192 -10.16 1.08 -12.44
CA ILE A 192 -9.88 2.05 -11.38
C ILE A 192 -11.19 2.57 -10.81
N ILE A 193 -11.29 2.63 -9.46
CA ILE A 193 -12.43 3.22 -8.76
C ILE A 193 -11.94 4.41 -7.95
N TYR A 194 -12.37 5.61 -8.30
CA TYR A 194 -12.08 6.83 -7.54
C TYR A 194 -13.12 7.06 -6.44
N GLN A 195 -12.68 7.30 -5.20
CA GLN A 195 -13.57 7.72 -4.11
C GLN A 195 -13.94 9.20 -4.23
N PHE A 196 -13.04 10.01 -4.77
CA PHE A 196 -13.20 11.44 -5.03
C PHE A 196 -12.68 11.79 -6.40
N SER A 197 -13.14 12.91 -6.95
CA SER A 197 -12.48 13.49 -8.11
C SER A 197 -11.11 14.03 -7.69
N LEU A 198 -10.05 13.46 -8.26
CA LEU A 198 -8.67 13.94 -8.13
C LEU A 198 -8.26 14.77 -9.36
N HIS A 199 -9.20 15.09 -10.26
CA HIS A 199 -8.90 15.62 -11.59
C HIS A 199 -7.85 14.77 -12.30
N ALA A 200 -7.93 13.45 -12.10
CA ALA A 200 -7.07 12.45 -12.71
C ALA A 200 -7.57 12.12 -14.12
N ASP A 201 -6.66 11.78 -15.02
CA ASP A 201 -6.96 11.17 -16.32
C ASP A 201 -6.00 10.00 -16.55
N PRO A 202 -6.34 8.79 -16.07
CA PRO A 202 -5.44 7.65 -16.16
C PRO A 202 -5.13 7.24 -17.60
N HIS A 203 -6.01 7.51 -18.56
CA HIS A 203 -5.78 7.24 -19.97
C HIS A 203 -4.77 8.20 -20.62
N ARG A 204 -4.42 9.28 -19.92
CA ARG A 204 -3.32 10.20 -20.26
C ARG A 204 -2.17 10.14 -19.26
N ASN A 205 -2.12 9.08 -18.43
CA ASN A 205 -1.12 8.90 -17.37
C ASN A 205 -1.11 10.03 -16.32
N LEU A 206 -2.23 10.75 -16.15
CA LEU A 206 -2.38 11.80 -15.15
C LEU A 206 -3.01 11.23 -13.88
N ALA A 207 -2.21 11.07 -12.83
CA ALA A 207 -2.64 10.48 -11.57
C ALA A 207 -3.53 11.41 -10.73
N ALA A 208 -3.24 12.71 -10.73
CA ALA A 208 -4.03 13.73 -10.05
C ALA A 208 -3.64 15.12 -10.58
N SER A 209 -4.55 16.08 -10.42
CA SER A 209 -4.28 17.49 -10.66
C SER A 209 -4.88 18.32 -9.54
N ALA A 210 -4.13 19.28 -9.04
CA ALA A 210 -4.61 20.26 -8.07
C ALA A 210 -4.00 21.62 -8.38
N SER A 211 -4.81 22.67 -8.19
CA SER A 211 -4.36 24.04 -8.35
C SER A 211 -4.89 24.90 -7.20
N GLY A 212 -4.13 25.88 -6.83
CA GLY A 212 -4.51 26.85 -5.81
C GLY A 212 -3.51 28.00 -5.80
N GLY A 213 -3.91 29.12 -5.21
CA GLY A 213 -3.05 30.28 -5.12
C GLY A 213 -3.58 31.32 -4.14
N ILE A 214 -2.69 32.16 -3.66
CA ILE A 214 -3.01 33.34 -2.85
C ILE A 214 -2.32 34.54 -3.48
N GLY A 215 -3.06 35.62 -3.66
CA GLY A 215 -2.56 36.84 -4.31
C GLY A 215 -2.47 36.73 -5.83
N ASP A 216 -1.65 37.61 -6.41
CA ASP A 216 -1.42 37.72 -7.86
C ASP A 216 0.05 37.43 -8.18
N ILE A 217 0.30 36.22 -8.69
CA ILE A 217 1.65 35.77 -9.01
C ILE A 217 2.26 36.60 -10.15
N ALA A 218 1.47 36.96 -11.18
CA ALA A 218 1.98 37.73 -12.31
C ALA A 218 2.44 39.12 -11.86
N LYS A 219 1.65 39.78 -11.01
CA LYS A 219 2.03 41.06 -10.42
C LYS A 219 3.28 40.93 -9.53
N GLY A 220 3.33 39.88 -8.66
CA GLY A 220 4.49 39.67 -7.79
C GLY A 220 5.79 39.46 -8.58
N LEU A 221 5.76 38.71 -9.69
CA LEU A 221 6.90 38.51 -10.56
C LEU A 221 7.30 39.79 -11.30
N ALA A 222 6.33 40.62 -11.71
CA ALA A 222 6.62 41.88 -12.39
C ALA A 222 7.20 42.96 -11.44
N GLU A 223 6.88 42.93 -10.16
CA GLU A 223 7.34 43.86 -9.13
C GLU A 223 8.63 43.38 -8.42
N ALA A 224 9.10 42.15 -8.69
CA ALA A 224 10.27 41.59 -8.01
C ALA A 224 11.58 42.20 -8.55
N ASP A 225 12.47 42.59 -7.65
CA ASP A 225 13.83 43.07 -7.99
C ASP A 225 14.70 41.97 -8.62
N LEU A 226 14.42 40.69 -8.27
CA LEU A 226 15.15 39.54 -8.77
C LEU A 226 14.22 38.34 -8.89
N VAL A 227 14.17 37.72 -10.07
CA VAL A 227 13.45 36.45 -10.31
C VAL A 227 14.51 35.36 -10.54
N LEU A 228 14.42 34.29 -9.73
CA LEU A 228 15.28 33.12 -9.87
C LEU A 228 14.47 31.91 -10.31
N GLU A 229 14.87 31.30 -11.42
CA GLU A 229 14.33 30.03 -11.89
C GLU A 229 15.40 28.94 -11.76
N ARG A 230 15.06 27.83 -11.08
CA ARG A 230 15.97 26.70 -10.83
C ARG A 230 15.22 25.39 -10.92
N SER A 231 15.93 24.36 -11.41
CA SER A 231 15.45 22.98 -11.39
C SER A 231 16.24 22.16 -10.38
N TYR A 232 15.51 21.43 -9.54
CA TYR A 232 16.10 20.52 -8.54
C TYR A 232 15.66 19.09 -8.83
N ARG A 233 16.58 18.15 -8.67
CA ARG A 233 16.31 16.73 -8.83
C ARG A 233 16.74 15.96 -7.59
N ALA A 234 15.80 15.20 -7.03
CA ALA A 234 16.06 14.21 -5.98
C ALA A 234 15.87 12.79 -6.53
N ASN A 235 16.72 11.87 -6.12
CA ASN A 235 16.56 10.47 -6.46
C ASN A 235 15.48 9.84 -5.58
N ARG A 236 14.89 8.75 -6.08
CA ARG A 236 14.07 7.87 -5.23
C ARG A 236 14.94 7.24 -4.17
N VAL A 237 14.42 7.18 -2.94
CA VAL A 237 15.12 6.61 -1.78
C VAL A 237 14.22 5.59 -1.12
N GLN A 238 14.77 4.42 -0.79
CA GLN A 238 14.12 3.41 0.04
C GLN A 238 14.31 3.77 1.52
N CYS A 239 13.24 3.72 2.29
CA CYS A 239 13.28 4.03 3.74
C CYS A 239 14.12 3.03 4.53
N THR A 240 14.18 1.80 4.11
CA THR A 240 14.97 0.69 4.66
C THR A 240 14.93 0.63 6.19
N PRO A 241 13.74 0.50 6.83
CA PRO A 241 13.66 0.33 8.27
C PRO A 241 14.36 -0.97 8.69
N LEU A 242 14.96 -0.98 9.88
CA LEU A 242 15.69 -2.15 10.39
C LEU A 242 14.79 -3.39 10.49
N GLU A 243 13.55 -3.22 10.97
CA GLU A 243 12.50 -4.23 10.86
C GLU A 243 11.81 -4.09 9.50
N PRO A 244 11.89 -5.10 8.59
CA PRO A 244 11.16 -5.10 7.33
C PRO A 244 9.62 -5.07 7.53
N HIS A 245 8.86 -5.05 6.43
CA HIS A 245 7.42 -5.31 6.50
C HIS A 245 7.19 -6.75 6.95
N VAL A 246 6.39 -6.92 7.99
CA VAL A 246 6.07 -8.22 8.57
C VAL A 246 4.66 -8.23 9.14
N VAL A 247 3.98 -9.36 8.95
CA VAL A 247 2.66 -9.63 9.50
C VAL A 247 2.54 -11.11 9.85
N LEU A 248 1.89 -11.41 10.96
CA LEU A 248 1.39 -12.74 11.28
C LEU A 248 -0.13 -12.71 11.25
N ALA A 249 -0.74 -13.43 10.32
CA ALA A 249 -2.18 -13.58 10.21
C ALA A 249 -2.63 -14.98 10.65
N ARG A 250 -3.67 -15.07 11.50
CA ARG A 250 -4.20 -16.34 11.98
C ARG A 250 -5.69 -16.23 12.30
N ILE A 251 -6.35 -17.38 12.43
CA ILE A 251 -7.72 -17.44 12.94
C ILE A 251 -7.67 -17.70 14.45
N ASP A 252 -8.36 -16.85 15.21
CA ASP A 252 -8.51 -16.98 16.65
C ASP A 252 -9.97 -16.73 17.04
N ALA A 253 -10.59 -17.69 17.74
CA ALA A 253 -11.99 -17.65 18.14
C ALA A 253 -12.96 -17.24 16.99
N GLY A 254 -12.72 -17.74 15.78
CA GLY A 254 -13.52 -17.44 14.59
C GLY A 254 -13.30 -16.06 13.97
N ARG A 255 -12.32 -15.30 14.45
CA ARG A 255 -11.90 -13.99 13.93
C ARG A 255 -10.56 -14.10 13.22
N LEU A 256 -10.39 -13.32 12.17
CA LEU A 256 -9.09 -13.11 11.56
C LEU A 256 -8.30 -12.11 12.42
N VAL A 257 -7.18 -12.55 12.97
CA VAL A 257 -6.28 -11.72 13.79
C VAL A 257 -4.97 -11.53 13.04
N LEU A 258 -4.59 -10.25 12.86
CA LEU A 258 -3.32 -9.87 12.27
C LEU A 258 -2.46 -9.17 13.32
N HIS A 259 -1.29 -9.72 13.61
CA HIS A 259 -0.22 -9.02 14.31
C HIS A 259 0.65 -8.36 13.23
N ALA A 260 0.71 -7.04 13.20
CA ALA A 260 1.31 -6.32 12.08
C ALA A 260 2.26 -5.21 12.53
N SER A 261 3.39 -5.10 11.84
CA SER A 261 4.27 -3.95 11.93
C SER A 261 3.77 -2.87 10.96
N THR A 262 2.75 -2.13 11.37
CA THR A 262 2.08 -1.11 10.55
C THR A 262 1.92 0.21 11.29
N GLN A 263 1.88 1.32 10.56
CA GLN A 263 1.53 2.64 11.07
C GLN A 263 0.02 2.91 10.99
N VAL A 264 -0.75 2.09 10.25
CA VAL A 264 -2.15 2.33 9.88
C VAL A 264 -3.07 1.12 10.16
N PRO A 265 -3.17 0.63 11.40
CA PRO A 265 -3.90 -0.61 11.72
C PRO A 265 -5.39 -0.57 11.33
N TRP A 266 -6.02 0.61 11.34
CA TRP A 266 -7.42 0.79 10.97
C TRP A 266 -7.62 0.62 9.45
N HIS A 267 -6.69 1.13 8.66
CA HIS A 267 -6.69 0.93 7.22
C HIS A 267 -6.47 -0.55 6.86
N VAL A 268 -5.47 -1.20 7.49
CA VAL A 268 -5.26 -2.65 7.34
C VAL A 268 -6.55 -3.42 7.57
N ARG A 269 -7.28 -3.13 8.66
CA ARG A 269 -8.55 -3.80 8.96
C ARG A 269 -9.59 -3.63 7.84
N ARG A 270 -9.80 -2.39 7.36
CA ARG A 270 -10.77 -2.09 6.30
C ARG A 270 -10.44 -2.79 5.00
N ILE A 271 -9.19 -2.69 4.56
CA ILE A 271 -8.78 -3.26 3.28
C ILE A 271 -8.75 -4.79 3.32
N VAL A 272 -8.25 -5.40 4.39
CA VAL A 272 -8.31 -6.86 4.55
C VAL A 272 -9.75 -7.35 4.58
N ALA A 273 -10.67 -6.64 5.24
CA ALA A 273 -12.10 -6.97 5.22
C ALA A 273 -12.67 -6.96 3.79
N ARG A 274 -12.32 -5.93 3.02
CA ARG A 274 -12.73 -5.78 1.63
C ARG A 274 -12.19 -6.90 0.74
N VAL A 275 -10.90 -7.21 0.85
CA VAL A 275 -10.22 -8.23 0.06
C VAL A 275 -10.74 -9.64 0.38
N VAL A 276 -10.90 -9.95 1.66
CA VAL A 276 -11.38 -11.26 2.13
C VAL A 276 -12.90 -11.42 1.95
N GLY A 277 -13.64 -10.32 1.83
CA GLY A 277 -15.10 -10.33 1.70
C GLY A 277 -15.84 -10.64 3.00
N ILE A 278 -15.30 -10.21 4.14
CA ILE A 278 -15.91 -10.39 5.47
C ILE A 278 -16.12 -9.06 6.19
N SER A 279 -17.03 -9.06 7.18
CA SER A 279 -17.24 -7.87 8.00
C SER A 279 -16.00 -7.49 8.79
N GLU A 280 -15.70 -6.18 8.88
CA GLU A 280 -14.61 -5.64 9.70
C GLU A 280 -14.67 -6.11 11.16
N ASN A 281 -15.87 -6.39 11.70
CA ASN A 281 -16.06 -6.90 13.06
C ASN A 281 -15.45 -8.30 13.26
N LYS A 282 -15.21 -9.04 12.18
CA LYS A 282 -14.53 -10.34 12.21
C LYS A 282 -13.02 -10.22 12.11
N ILE A 283 -12.47 -9.01 12.05
CA ILE A 283 -11.03 -8.78 11.92
C ILE A 283 -10.53 -7.99 13.13
N ARG A 284 -9.42 -8.42 13.68
CA ARG A 284 -8.64 -7.71 14.69
C ARG A 284 -7.24 -7.49 14.19
N VAL A 285 -6.81 -6.24 14.13
CA VAL A 285 -5.42 -5.88 13.82
C VAL A 285 -4.76 -5.42 15.12
N ILE A 286 -3.68 -6.07 15.48
CA ILE A 286 -2.85 -5.76 16.63
C ILE A 286 -1.56 -5.15 16.09
N LYS A 287 -1.38 -3.85 16.33
CA LYS A 287 -0.13 -3.17 16.03
C LYS A 287 0.87 -3.53 17.12
N GLU A 288 1.84 -4.36 16.77
CA GLU A 288 3.00 -4.64 17.62
C GLU A 288 3.97 -3.46 17.64
N ARG A 289 5.08 -3.57 18.34
CA ARG A 289 6.16 -2.61 18.25
C ARG A 289 6.65 -2.52 16.80
N VAL A 290 6.80 -1.30 16.30
CA VAL A 290 7.28 -1.04 14.93
C VAL A 290 8.76 -0.68 14.98
N GLY A 291 9.59 -1.51 14.37
CA GLY A 291 11.04 -1.35 14.31
C GLY A 291 11.53 -0.41 13.21
N GLY A 292 10.88 0.75 13.10
CA GLY A 292 11.07 1.77 12.07
C GLY A 292 9.98 1.72 11.00
N GLY A 293 9.53 2.88 10.57
CA GLY A 293 8.48 3.00 9.55
C GLY A 293 8.81 4.06 8.51
N PHE A 294 9.14 5.29 8.97
CA PHE A 294 9.56 6.41 8.11
C PHE A 294 8.58 6.69 6.96
N GLY A 295 7.28 6.38 7.16
CA GLY A 295 6.24 6.45 6.14
C GLY A 295 6.07 5.17 5.31
N ALA A 296 7.05 4.29 5.21
CA ALA A 296 6.97 3.06 4.39
C ALA A 296 5.92 2.05 4.90
N LYS A 297 5.56 2.10 6.18
CA LYS A 297 4.54 1.22 6.80
C LYS A 297 3.17 1.92 6.94
N GLN A 298 2.91 2.96 6.16
CA GLN A 298 1.60 3.61 6.03
C GLN A 298 0.74 2.97 4.93
N ASP A 299 1.33 2.11 4.11
CA ASP A 299 0.65 1.34 3.08
C ASP A 299 0.49 -0.13 3.51
N LEU A 300 -0.48 -0.83 2.92
CA LEU A 300 -0.53 -2.29 2.98
C LEU A 300 0.47 -2.87 1.98
N VAL A 301 1.37 -3.71 2.46
CA VAL A 301 2.37 -4.36 1.60
C VAL A 301 2.26 -5.88 1.62
N VAL A 302 1.89 -6.48 2.75
CA VAL A 302 1.82 -7.95 2.92
C VAL A 302 0.57 -8.39 3.68
N GLU A 303 -0.11 -7.49 4.37
CA GLU A 303 -1.21 -7.80 5.30
C GLU A 303 -2.46 -8.30 4.58
N ASP A 304 -2.74 -7.80 3.39
CA ASP A 304 -3.85 -8.18 2.55
C ASP A 304 -3.74 -9.66 2.10
N LEU A 305 -2.57 -10.03 1.60
CA LEU A 305 -2.31 -11.37 1.10
C LEU A 305 -2.20 -12.39 2.24
N ALA A 306 -1.48 -12.06 3.32
CA ALA A 306 -1.39 -12.92 4.49
C ALA A 306 -2.76 -13.12 5.15
N GLY A 307 -3.55 -12.04 5.28
CA GLY A 307 -4.92 -12.11 5.79
C GLY A 307 -5.84 -12.96 4.93
N TYR A 308 -5.77 -12.82 3.60
CA TYR A 308 -6.53 -13.63 2.66
C TYR A 308 -6.17 -15.12 2.78
N LEU A 309 -4.88 -15.44 2.79
CA LEU A 309 -4.41 -16.82 2.90
C LEU A 309 -4.75 -17.45 4.26
N ALA A 310 -4.56 -16.73 5.36
CA ALA A 310 -4.94 -17.24 6.68
C ALA A 310 -6.44 -17.52 6.79
N TRP A 311 -7.28 -16.67 6.18
CA TRP A 311 -8.72 -16.89 6.16
C TRP A 311 -9.14 -18.08 5.31
N THR A 312 -8.55 -18.26 4.14
CA THR A 312 -8.93 -19.33 3.20
C THR A 312 -8.35 -20.69 3.58
N THR A 313 -7.10 -20.75 4.04
CA THR A 313 -6.42 -22.00 4.39
C THR A 313 -6.63 -22.43 5.84
N ARG A 314 -7.08 -21.52 6.70
CA ARG A 314 -7.19 -21.73 8.15
C ARG A 314 -5.87 -22.03 8.85
N LYS A 315 -4.75 -21.72 8.21
CA LYS A 315 -3.41 -21.85 8.76
C LYS A 315 -2.89 -20.49 9.23
N PRO A 316 -2.01 -20.43 10.24
CA PRO A 316 -1.26 -19.22 10.55
C PRO A 316 -0.24 -18.94 9.45
N VAL A 317 -0.18 -17.68 9.00
CA VAL A 317 0.63 -17.23 7.86
C VAL A 317 1.54 -16.10 8.29
#